data_ed6bbc23661b668157314caf0ef5a6ff
#
_entry.id   ed6bbc23661b668157314caf0ef5a6ff
#
_cell.length_a   1.000
_cell.length_b   1.000
_cell.length_c   1.000
_cell.angle_alpha   90.00
_cell.angle_beta   90.00
_cell.angle_gamma   90.00
#
_symmetry.space_group_name_H-M   'P 1'
#
loop_
_entity.id
_entity.type
_entity.pdbx_description
1 polymer ?
#
loop_
_entity_poly.entity_id
_entity_poly.type
_entity_poly.pdbx_seq_one_letter_code
_entity_poly.pdbx_strand_id
1 'polypeptide(L)'
;MTPDNPIWTGDPTLYQRFTLSVPFIIRVATLADSVYATIITEEMAISAAARGTGIAKRSPEYVAKKMEEGKAVIALTPENQWVGFCYIETWSHGEYVANSGLIVAPAFRKSGVARAIKKCVFELSREKYPKAKIFGLTTGLAVMKINSELGYEPVTYSELTQDEDFWAGCKSCVNYDILMSKDRKNCMCTGMLYDPADHYEPEETKKYFEENKTGFERLLRFKEWKLLRPFLKKSNGSKSVGFLHHFFSHCASSSLFRSI
;
A
#
# COMPACT_ATOMS: atom_id res chain seq x y z
N MET A 1 4.60 20.35 32.23
CA MET A 1 5.02 20.80 30.91
C MET A 1 5.16 19.54 30.06
N THR A 2 4.15 19.23 29.24
CA THR A 2 4.18 18.14 28.26
C THR A 2 4.98 18.65 27.05
N PRO A 3 5.95 17.88 26.51
CA PRO A 3 6.63 18.30 25.30
C PRO A 3 5.66 18.23 24.13
N ASP A 4 5.50 19.36 23.44
CA ASP A 4 4.77 19.46 22.17
C ASP A 4 5.42 18.54 21.15
N ASN A 5 4.80 17.40 20.91
CA ASN A 5 5.20 16.48 19.86
C ASN A 5 4.62 17.03 18.55
N PRO A 6 5.42 17.25 17.48
CA PRO A 6 4.86 17.65 16.21
C PRO A 6 3.95 16.56 15.68
N ILE A 7 2.65 16.78 15.86
CA ILE A 7 1.60 15.93 15.27
C ILE A 7 1.74 16.07 13.76
N TRP A 8 1.93 14.94 13.08
CA TRP A 8 1.80 14.87 11.63
C TRP A 8 0.41 15.42 11.24
N THR A 9 0.40 16.54 10.53
CA THR A 9 -0.82 17.24 10.08
C THR A 9 -1.26 16.81 8.70
N GLY A 10 -1.12 15.51 8.38
CA GLY A 10 -1.85 14.89 7.28
C GLY A 10 -3.35 14.99 7.55
N ASP A 11 -4.14 15.14 6.50
CA ASP A 11 -5.58 15.36 6.53
C ASP A 11 -6.28 14.60 7.69
N PRO A 12 -6.78 15.28 8.71
CA PRO A 12 -7.43 14.65 9.85
C PRO A 12 -8.67 13.84 9.48
N THR A 13 -9.24 14.02 8.29
CA THR A 13 -10.39 13.24 7.80
C THR A 13 -10.01 11.81 7.42
N LEU A 14 -8.72 11.52 7.16
CA LEU A 14 -8.20 10.17 6.94
C LEU A 14 -8.19 9.32 8.21
N TYR A 15 -8.15 9.93 9.37
CA TYR A 15 -8.16 9.27 10.69
C TYR A 15 -9.48 8.59 11.03
N GLN A 16 -10.61 9.07 10.50
CA GLN A 16 -11.94 8.66 10.94
C GLN A 16 -12.55 7.43 10.26
N ARG A 17 -11.89 6.81 9.28
CA ARG A 17 -12.50 5.70 8.51
C ARG A 17 -12.15 4.29 8.96
N PHE A 18 -11.30 4.12 9.96
CA PHE A 18 -10.99 2.79 10.50
C PHE A 18 -11.53 2.67 11.93
N THR A 19 -12.75 2.22 12.07
CA THR A 19 -13.28 1.69 13.35
C THR A 19 -12.50 0.39 13.66
N LEU A 20 -11.32 0.55 14.23
CA LEU A 20 -10.66 -0.53 14.94
C LEU A 20 -11.46 -0.76 16.22
N SER A 21 -11.78 -2.00 16.54
CA SER A 21 -12.48 -2.37 17.78
C SER A 21 -11.70 -1.99 19.06
N VAL A 22 -10.42 -1.67 18.90
CA VAL A 22 -9.52 -1.13 19.93
C VAL A 22 -8.88 0.14 19.38
N PRO A 23 -8.88 1.26 20.11
CA PRO A 23 -8.23 2.48 19.67
C PRO A 23 -6.71 2.27 19.66
N PHE A 24 -6.09 2.31 18.48
CA PHE A 24 -4.63 2.32 18.35
C PHE A 24 -4.15 3.70 17.93
N ILE A 25 -3.02 4.12 18.49
CA ILE A 25 -2.31 5.33 18.08
C ILE A 25 -1.30 4.91 17.03
N ILE A 26 -1.51 5.31 15.77
CA ILE A 26 -0.62 5.00 14.65
C ILE A 26 -0.03 6.32 14.17
N ARG A 27 1.30 6.42 14.20
CA ARG A 27 2.01 7.66 13.86
C ARG A 27 3.42 7.38 13.38
N VAL A 28 4.06 8.39 12.82
CA VAL A 28 5.50 8.36 12.58
C VAL A 28 6.21 8.18 13.91
N ALA A 29 7.17 7.27 13.93
CA ALA A 29 7.98 7.01 15.11
C ALA A 29 9.04 8.10 15.30
N THR A 30 9.42 8.32 16.53
CA THR A 30 10.47 9.26 16.96
C THR A 30 11.57 8.54 17.71
N LEU A 31 12.66 9.24 18.03
CA LEU A 31 13.74 8.69 18.83
C LEU A 31 13.26 8.19 20.22
N ALA A 32 12.22 8.83 20.80
CA ALA A 32 11.63 8.38 22.06
C ALA A 32 11.06 6.95 21.99
N ASP A 33 10.68 6.49 20.80
CA ASP A 33 10.15 5.14 20.58
C ASP A 33 11.25 4.07 20.48
N SER A 34 12.53 4.45 20.52
CA SER A 34 13.67 3.50 20.47
C SER A 34 13.64 2.48 21.60
N VAL A 35 12.94 2.77 22.69
CA VAL A 35 12.70 1.82 23.80
C VAL A 35 12.02 0.52 23.33
N TYR A 36 11.30 0.56 22.21
CA TYR A 36 10.63 -0.60 21.62
C TYR A 36 11.51 -1.35 20.60
N ALA A 37 12.69 -0.84 20.24
CA ALA A 37 13.49 -1.41 19.15
C ALA A 37 13.86 -2.88 19.37
N THR A 38 14.20 -3.26 20.60
CA THR A 38 14.54 -4.64 20.97
C THR A 38 13.35 -5.58 20.76
N ILE A 39 12.20 -5.28 21.35
CA ILE A 39 11.00 -6.12 21.22
C ILE A 39 10.52 -6.23 19.78
N ILE A 40 10.67 -5.16 18.98
CA ILE A 40 10.34 -5.15 17.54
C ILE A 40 11.22 -6.15 16.78
N THR A 41 12.54 -6.09 16.99
CA THR A 41 13.48 -6.96 16.26
C THR A 41 13.39 -8.42 16.70
N GLU A 42 13.15 -8.68 17.98
CA GLU A 42 12.89 -10.02 18.51
C GLU A 42 11.62 -10.62 17.90
N GLU A 43 10.51 -9.87 17.89
CA GLU A 43 9.25 -10.35 17.30
C GLU A 43 9.38 -10.57 15.79
N MET A 44 10.14 -9.73 15.06
CA MET A 44 10.45 -9.97 13.65
C MET A 44 11.12 -11.32 13.45
N ALA A 45 12.13 -11.65 14.26
CA ALA A 45 12.86 -12.91 14.17
C ALA A 45 11.98 -14.11 14.53
N ILE A 46 11.25 -14.04 15.66
CA ILE A 46 10.35 -15.10 16.12
C ILE A 46 9.26 -15.38 15.08
N SER A 47 8.61 -14.33 14.59
CA SER A 47 7.55 -14.44 13.60
C SER A 47 8.03 -15.00 12.26
N ALA A 48 9.23 -14.67 11.83
CA ALA A 48 9.82 -15.23 10.62
C ALA A 48 10.11 -16.73 10.77
N ALA A 49 10.72 -17.11 11.88
CA ALA A 49 11.03 -18.51 12.20
C ALA A 49 9.74 -19.35 12.26
N ALA A 50 8.71 -18.87 12.94
CA ALA A 50 7.41 -19.55 13.07
C ALA A 50 6.70 -19.79 11.73
N ARG A 51 6.94 -18.96 10.72
CA ARG A 51 6.38 -19.12 9.36
C ARG A 51 7.28 -19.92 8.42
N GLY A 52 8.45 -20.34 8.85
CA GLY A 52 9.45 -20.93 7.96
C GLY A 52 9.89 -19.98 6.83
N THR A 53 9.76 -18.68 7.05
CA THR A 53 10.13 -17.65 6.08
C THR A 53 11.35 -16.89 6.56
N GLY A 54 12.14 -16.37 5.61
CA GLY A 54 13.23 -15.48 5.96
C GLY A 54 12.74 -14.05 6.18
N ILE A 55 13.45 -13.36 7.05
CA ILE A 55 13.45 -11.90 7.12
C ILE A 55 14.90 -11.46 7.25
N ALA A 56 15.25 -10.36 6.61
CA ALA A 56 16.56 -9.79 6.83
C ALA A 56 16.71 -9.39 8.30
N LYS A 57 17.72 -9.92 8.97
CA LYS A 57 17.98 -9.61 10.38
C LYS A 57 18.30 -8.11 10.52
N ARG A 58 17.71 -7.50 11.52
CA ARG A 58 17.94 -6.09 11.88
C ARG A 58 18.36 -6.00 13.34
N SER A 59 19.31 -5.13 13.64
CA SER A 59 19.65 -4.84 15.03
C SER A 59 18.68 -3.80 15.61
N PRO A 60 18.52 -3.75 16.95
CA PRO A 60 17.75 -2.70 17.60
C PRO A 60 18.24 -1.28 17.24
N GLU A 61 19.56 -1.08 17.13
CA GLU A 61 20.17 0.19 16.78
C GLU A 61 19.76 0.63 15.36
N TYR A 62 19.70 -0.32 14.43
CA TYR A 62 19.25 -0.05 13.06
C TYR A 62 17.80 0.43 13.04
N VAL A 63 16.92 -0.23 13.80
CA VAL A 63 15.50 0.13 13.91
C VAL A 63 15.34 1.48 14.61
N ALA A 64 16.08 1.73 15.70
CA ALA A 64 16.11 3.01 16.40
C ALA A 64 16.54 4.16 15.48
N LYS A 65 17.55 3.95 14.64
CA LYS A 65 17.99 4.93 13.64
C LYS A 65 16.87 5.27 12.64
N LYS A 66 16.07 4.28 12.19
CA LYS A 66 14.92 4.55 11.31
C LYS A 66 13.83 5.40 11.99
N MET A 67 13.64 5.23 13.30
CA MET A 67 12.74 6.06 14.10
C MET A 67 13.27 7.49 14.21
N GLU A 68 14.55 7.66 14.54
CA GLU A 68 15.22 8.96 14.63
C GLU A 68 15.15 9.74 13.31
N GLU A 69 15.36 9.06 12.17
CA GLU A 69 15.27 9.66 10.82
C GLU A 69 13.81 9.99 10.40
N GLY A 70 12.79 9.68 11.23
CA GLY A 70 11.39 9.83 10.85
C GLY A 70 11.01 8.98 9.64
N LYS A 71 11.64 7.83 9.49
CA LYS A 71 11.42 6.84 8.40
C LYS A 71 10.70 5.59 8.89
N ALA A 72 10.05 5.66 10.03
CA ALA A 72 9.35 4.54 10.61
C ALA A 72 7.96 4.94 11.09
N VAL A 73 7.05 3.98 11.11
CA VAL A 73 5.70 4.09 11.64
C VAL A 73 5.55 3.09 12.77
N ILE A 74 5.01 3.54 13.89
CA ILE A 74 4.73 2.73 15.07
C ILE A 74 3.25 2.77 15.40
N ALA A 75 2.74 1.65 15.88
CA ALA A 75 1.40 1.54 16.45
C ALA A 75 1.52 1.20 17.94
N LEU A 76 0.79 1.94 18.77
CA LEU A 76 0.76 1.80 20.22
C LEU A 76 -0.71 1.72 20.70
N THR A 77 -0.93 1.12 21.87
CA THR A 77 -2.19 1.31 22.61
C THR A 77 -2.19 2.69 23.30
N PRO A 78 -3.35 3.19 23.81
CA PRO A 78 -3.39 4.40 24.62
C PRO A 78 -2.50 4.36 25.86
N GLU A 79 -2.22 3.16 26.36
CA GLU A 79 -1.35 2.90 27.53
C GLU A 79 0.12 2.76 27.13
N ASN A 80 0.48 3.12 25.88
CA ASN A 80 1.83 3.01 25.34
C ASN A 80 2.37 1.56 25.20
N GLN A 81 1.52 0.55 25.14
CA GLN A 81 1.97 -0.79 24.78
C GLN A 81 2.27 -0.86 23.29
N TRP A 82 3.40 -1.46 22.89
CA TRP A 82 3.74 -1.68 21.51
C TRP A 82 2.78 -2.67 20.83
N VAL A 83 2.27 -2.27 19.65
CA VAL A 83 1.30 -3.02 18.84
C VAL A 83 1.89 -3.46 17.52
N GLY A 84 2.64 -2.59 16.85
CA GLY A 84 3.19 -2.91 15.53
C GLY A 84 4.13 -1.84 14.99
N PHE A 85 4.80 -2.18 13.88
CA PHE A 85 5.87 -1.35 13.32
C PHE A 85 6.02 -1.61 11.82
N CYS A 86 6.52 -0.61 11.09
CA CYS A 86 6.98 -0.69 9.71
C CYS A 86 7.93 0.47 9.44
N TYR A 87 8.87 0.33 8.50
CA TYR A 87 9.82 1.39 8.19
C TYR A 87 10.12 1.50 6.69
N ILE A 88 10.77 2.60 6.31
CA ILE A 88 11.15 2.94 4.95
C ILE A 88 12.65 2.72 4.76
N GLU A 89 13.02 2.07 3.67
CA GLU A 89 14.38 2.04 3.14
C GLU A 89 14.40 2.62 1.74
N THR A 90 15.47 3.31 1.39
CA THR A 90 15.64 3.92 0.06
C THR A 90 16.81 3.29 -0.66
N TRP A 91 16.65 3.06 -1.95
CA TRP A 91 17.59 2.37 -2.82
C TRP A 91 17.78 3.14 -4.12
N SER A 92 18.87 2.90 -4.84
CA SER A 92 19.16 3.53 -6.13
C SER A 92 19.00 5.07 -6.05
N HIS A 93 19.66 5.72 -5.07
CA HIS A 93 19.62 7.17 -4.85
C HIS A 93 18.20 7.75 -4.65
N GLY A 94 17.28 6.94 -4.11
CA GLY A 94 15.91 7.36 -3.82
C GLY A 94 14.91 7.14 -4.96
N GLU A 95 15.29 6.47 -6.03
CA GLU A 95 14.36 6.05 -7.09
C GLU A 95 13.40 4.96 -6.61
N TYR A 96 13.85 4.14 -5.66
CA TYR A 96 13.07 3.07 -5.07
C TYR A 96 12.95 3.24 -3.56
N VAL A 97 11.75 2.98 -3.05
CA VAL A 97 11.43 2.97 -1.63
C VAL A 97 10.87 1.62 -1.23
N ALA A 98 11.52 0.93 -0.31
CA ALA A 98 11.00 -0.31 0.26
C ALA A 98 10.23 -0.01 1.55
N ASN A 99 8.99 -0.50 1.66
CA ASN A 99 8.27 -0.57 2.93
C ASN A 99 8.60 -1.89 3.61
N SER A 100 9.54 -1.84 4.52
CA SER A 100 10.20 -3.00 5.14
C SER A 100 9.72 -3.24 6.57
N GLY A 101 9.89 -4.48 7.03
CA GLY A 101 9.76 -4.85 8.44
C GLY A 101 8.35 -4.70 9.03
N LEU A 102 7.29 -4.85 8.22
CA LEU A 102 5.93 -4.85 8.75
C LEU A 102 5.75 -6.00 9.75
N ILE A 103 5.53 -5.65 11.00
CA ILE A 103 5.31 -6.58 12.09
C ILE A 103 4.19 -6.10 13.01
N VAL A 104 3.40 -7.03 13.53
CA VAL A 104 2.33 -6.79 14.51
C VAL A 104 2.48 -7.81 15.62
N ALA A 105 2.48 -7.32 16.85
CA ALA A 105 2.54 -8.15 18.05
C ALA A 105 1.40 -9.19 18.05
N PRO A 106 1.66 -10.45 18.44
CA PRO A 106 0.70 -11.55 18.32
C PRO A 106 -0.69 -11.26 18.88
N ALA A 107 -0.76 -10.60 20.04
CA ALA A 107 -2.02 -10.25 20.71
C ALA A 107 -2.94 -9.32 19.89
N PHE A 108 -2.35 -8.54 18.98
CA PHE A 108 -3.10 -7.52 18.19
C PHE A 108 -3.27 -7.90 16.72
N ARG A 109 -2.92 -9.13 16.34
CA ARG A 109 -3.14 -9.62 14.96
C ARG A 109 -4.64 -9.76 14.68
N LYS A 110 -5.00 -9.66 13.39
CA LYS A 110 -6.39 -9.72 12.91
C LYS A 110 -7.30 -8.57 13.37
N SER A 111 -6.75 -7.52 13.99
CA SER A 111 -7.48 -6.31 14.41
C SER A 111 -7.56 -5.22 13.33
N GLY A 112 -6.93 -5.42 12.17
CA GLY A 112 -6.83 -4.39 11.11
C GLY A 112 -5.61 -3.47 11.23
N VAL A 113 -4.86 -3.52 12.34
CA VAL A 113 -3.72 -2.62 12.59
C VAL A 113 -2.63 -2.69 11.54
N ALA A 114 -2.37 -3.89 10.97
CA ALA A 114 -1.39 -4.04 9.88
C ALA A 114 -1.76 -3.19 8.65
N ARG A 115 -3.04 -3.12 8.30
CA ARG A 115 -3.55 -2.29 7.19
C ARG A 115 -3.34 -0.81 7.50
N ALA A 116 -3.66 -0.37 8.70
CA ALA A 116 -3.50 1.02 9.12
C ALA A 116 -2.03 1.45 9.16
N ILE A 117 -1.11 0.61 9.69
CA ILE A 117 0.35 0.85 9.65
C ILE A 117 0.82 0.93 8.20
N LYS A 118 0.37 -0.01 7.34
CA LYS A 118 0.81 -0.07 5.95
C LYS A 118 0.34 1.15 5.15
N LYS A 119 -0.89 1.63 5.41
CA LYS A 119 -1.39 2.87 4.84
C LYS A 119 -0.54 4.06 5.28
N CYS A 120 -0.29 4.21 6.57
CA CYS A 120 0.50 5.31 7.11
C CYS A 120 1.95 5.34 6.56
N VAL A 121 2.63 4.17 6.48
CA VAL A 121 4.00 4.12 5.92
C VAL A 121 4.01 4.35 4.41
N PHE A 122 2.95 3.97 3.70
CA PHE A 122 2.79 4.26 2.28
C PHE A 122 2.64 5.78 2.05
N GLU A 123 1.77 6.44 2.80
CA GLU A 123 1.57 7.90 2.74
C GLU A 123 2.87 8.63 3.08
N LEU A 124 3.56 8.23 4.16
CA LEU A 124 4.87 8.75 4.52
C LEU A 124 5.91 8.57 3.39
N SER A 125 5.87 7.44 2.69
CA SER A 125 6.76 7.19 1.55
C SER A 125 6.44 8.12 0.39
N ARG A 126 5.16 8.35 0.08
CA ARG A 126 4.71 9.27 -0.96
C ARG A 126 5.07 10.72 -0.66
N GLU A 127 4.95 11.12 0.62
CA GLU A 127 5.31 12.46 1.07
C GLU A 127 6.82 12.72 0.95
N LYS A 128 7.64 11.81 1.49
CA LYS A 128 9.10 11.97 1.49
C LYS A 128 9.74 11.75 0.11
N TYR A 129 9.15 10.89 -0.71
CA TYR A 129 9.70 10.43 -2.00
C TYR A 129 8.61 10.39 -3.08
N PRO A 130 8.06 11.55 -3.49
CA PRO A 130 6.85 11.60 -4.33
C PRO A 130 7.01 10.98 -5.72
N LYS A 131 8.24 10.89 -6.23
CA LYS A 131 8.54 10.32 -7.55
C LYS A 131 9.06 8.88 -7.47
N ALA A 132 9.37 8.37 -6.28
CA ALA A 132 9.95 7.05 -6.12
C ALA A 132 8.91 5.94 -6.35
N LYS A 133 9.36 4.86 -6.95
CA LYS A 133 8.63 3.60 -6.97
C LYS A 133 8.65 2.98 -5.57
N ILE A 134 7.49 2.59 -5.06
CA ILE A 134 7.38 2.02 -3.71
C ILE A 134 7.15 0.51 -3.84
N PHE A 135 7.95 -0.29 -3.16
CA PHE A 135 7.87 -1.73 -3.29
C PHE A 135 7.96 -2.49 -1.95
N GLY A 136 7.68 -3.76 -2.01
CA GLY A 136 7.87 -4.69 -0.90
C GLY A 136 7.95 -6.13 -1.39
N LEU A 137 8.74 -6.94 -0.69
CA LEU A 137 8.80 -8.38 -0.88
C LEU A 137 8.02 -9.07 0.24
N THR A 138 7.11 -9.97 -0.10
CA THR A 138 6.31 -10.69 0.90
C THR A 138 5.96 -12.11 0.47
N THR A 139 5.91 -13.02 1.45
CA THR A 139 5.33 -14.36 1.29
C THR A 139 3.89 -14.43 1.81
N GLY A 140 3.38 -13.36 2.42
CA GLY A 140 2.11 -13.34 3.12
C GLY A 140 0.95 -12.84 2.28
N LEU A 141 -0.03 -13.70 1.98
CA LEU A 141 -1.25 -13.33 1.24
C LEU A 141 -1.98 -12.12 1.86
N ALA A 142 -2.00 -12.01 3.20
CA ALA A 142 -2.62 -10.87 3.88
C ALA A 142 -1.92 -9.54 3.55
N VAL A 143 -0.59 -9.56 3.46
CA VAL A 143 0.21 -8.37 3.09
C VAL A 143 0.04 -8.06 1.61
N MET A 144 -0.02 -9.08 0.73
CA MET A 144 -0.31 -8.87 -0.69
C MET A 144 -1.65 -8.16 -0.89
N LYS A 145 -2.71 -8.59 -0.18
CA LYS A 145 -4.03 -7.94 -0.24
C LYS A 145 -3.98 -6.48 0.20
N ILE A 146 -3.30 -6.19 1.32
CA ILE A 146 -3.14 -4.82 1.80
C ILE A 146 -2.37 -3.96 0.78
N ASN A 147 -1.30 -4.51 0.19
CA ASN A 147 -0.55 -3.80 -0.84
C ASN A 147 -1.41 -3.52 -2.09
N SER A 148 -2.18 -4.52 -2.57
CA SER A 148 -3.08 -4.32 -3.72
C SER A 148 -4.16 -3.26 -3.44
N GLU A 149 -4.68 -3.19 -2.22
CA GLU A 149 -5.62 -2.14 -1.79
C GLU A 149 -4.99 -0.73 -1.83
N LEU A 150 -3.66 -0.64 -1.74
CA LEU A 150 -2.88 0.60 -1.84
C LEU A 150 -2.39 0.90 -3.27
N GLY A 151 -2.79 0.08 -4.26
CA GLY A 151 -2.42 0.26 -5.64
C GLY A 151 -1.09 -0.39 -6.05
N TYR A 152 -0.51 -1.24 -5.19
CA TYR A 152 0.65 -2.03 -5.62
C TYR A 152 0.20 -3.17 -6.52
N GLU A 153 0.98 -3.44 -7.55
CA GLU A 153 0.81 -4.57 -8.43
C GLU A 153 1.89 -5.64 -8.23
N PRO A 154 1.57 -6.92 -8.42
CA PRO A 154 2.60 -7.97 -8.42
C PRO A 154 3.49 -7.79 -9.64
N VAL A 155 4.81 -7.82 -9.41
CA VAL A 155 5.81 -7.63 -10.45
C VAL A 155 6.90 -8.69 -10.38
N THR A 156 7.63 -8.85 -11.49
CA THR A 156 8.85 -9.65 -11.50
C THR A 156 9.99 -8.92 -10.79
N TYR A 157 11.00 -9.63 -10.36
CA TYR A 157 12.13 -9.03 -9.64
C TYR A 157 12.98 -8.10 -10.53
N SER A 158 12.87 -8.21 -11.85
CA SER A 158 13.50 -7.31 -12.80
C SER A 158 12.97 -5.87 -12.73
N GLU A 159 11.73 -5.70 -12.24
CA GLU A 159 11.10 -4.39 -12.05
C GLU A 159 11.51 -3.71 -10.74
N LEU A 160 12.16 -4.46 -9.85
CA LEU A 160 12.62 -3.94 -8.56
C LEU A 160 14.02 -3.33 -8.70
N THR A 161 14.46 -2.66 -7.64
CA THR A 161 15.81 -2.10 -7.58
C THR A 161 16.87 -3.14 -7.87
N GLN A 162 17.89 -2.76 -8.63
CA GLN A 162 19.07 -3.59 -8.89
C GLN A 162 20.22 -3.30 -7.93
N ASP A 163 19.95 -2.52 -6.89
CA ASP A 163 20.93 -2.16 -5.86
C ASP A 163 21.43 -3.41 -5.12
N GLU A 164 22.73 -3.63 -5.13
CA GLU A 164 23.37 -4.80 -4.53
C GLU A 164 23.15 -4.87 -3.02
N ASP A 165 23.12 -3.73 -2.34
CA ASP A 165 22.92 -3.66 -0.89
C ASP A 165 21.50 -4.11 -0.51
N PHE A 166 20.50 -3.85 -1.36
CA PHE A 166 19.16 -4.39 -1.17
C PHE A 166 19.19 -5.93 -1.19
N TRP A 167 19.77 -6.51 -2.23
CA TRP A 167 19.83 -7.96 -2.38
C TRP A 167 20.75 -8.64 -1.36
N ALA A 168 21.79 -7.93 -0.88
CA ALA A 168 22.62 -8.40 0.22
C ALA A 168 21.80 -8.62 1.51
N GLY A 169 20.72 -7.90 1.72
CA GLY A 169 19.79 -8.13 2.83
C GLY A 169 19.14 -9.52 2.84
N CYS A 170 19.04 -10.17 1.67
CA CYS A 170 18.50 -11.53 1.57
C CYS A 170 19.48 -12.61 2.04
N LYS A 171 20.77 -12.33 2.25
CA LYS A 171 21.78 -13.32 2.67
C LYS A 171 21.43 -14.03 3.98
N SER A 172 20.70 -13.36 4.87
CA SER A 172 20.25 -13.95 6.14
C SER A 172 18.92 -14.71 6.05
N CYS A 173 18.33 -14.80 4.86
CA CYS A 173 17.05 -15.47 4.61
C CYS A 173 17.26 -16.96 4.37
N VAL A 174 16.38 -17.81 4.93
CA VAL A 174 16.37 -19.27 4.71
C VAL A 174 16.16 -19.66 3.25
N ASN A 175 15.63 -18.76 2.42
CA ASN A 175 15.38 -18.97 1.00
C ASN A 175 16.46 -18.36 0.10
N TYR A 176 17.62 -18.00 0.65
CA TYR A 176 18.68 -17.34 -0.12
C TYR A 176 19.18 -18.20 -1.27
N ASP A 177 19.32 -19.51 -1.05
CA ASP A 177 19.76 -20.46 -2.09
C ASP A 177 18.78 -20.49 -3.26
N ILE A 178 17.47 -20.38 -3.01
CA ILE A 178 16.45 -20.31 -4.07
C ILE A 178 16.65 -19.03 -4.88
N LEU A 179 16.86 -17.90 -4.22
CA LEU A 179 17.11 -16.62 -4.89
C LEU A 179 18.34 -16.69 -5.78
N MET A 180 19.44 -17.26 -5.28
CA MET A 180 20.70 -17.36 -6.02
C MET A 180 20.63 -18.38 -7.16
N SER A 181 19.92 -19.49 -6.99
CA SER A 181 19.73 -20.49 -8.06
C SER A 181 18.95 -19.94 -9.27
N LYS A 182 18.30 -18.80 -9.12
CA LYS A 182 17.54 -18.10 -10.17
C LYS A 182 18.16 -16.75 -10.57
N ASP A 183 19.44 -16.53 -10.29
CA ASP A 183 20.15 -15.27 -10.57
C ASP A 183 19.38 -14.04 -10.08
N ARG A 184 18.78 -14.14 -8.90
CA ARG A 184 17.93 -13.10 -8.27
C ARG A 184 16.67 -12.72 -9.08
N LYS A 185 16.26 -13.52 -10.05
CA LYS A 185 15.07 -13.25 -10.88
C LYS A 185 13.77 -13.76 -10.25
N ASN A 186 13.85 -14.65 -9.27
CA ASN A 186 12.71 -15.24 -8.58
C ASN A 186 13.10 -15.80 -7.21
N CYS A 187 12.15 -15.80 -6.28
CA CYS A 187 12.25 -16.42 -4.95
C CYS A 187 10.85 -16.77 -4.44
N MET A 188 10.74 -17.24 -3.20
CA MET A 188 9.45 -17.52 -2.53
C MET A 188 8.65 -16.25 -2.18
N CYS A 189 9.27 -15.08 -2.21
CA CYS A 189 8.57 -13.81 -2.02
C CYS A 189 7.91 -13.36 -3.33
N THR A 190 6.74 -12.71 -3.22
CA THR A 190 6.16 -11.95 -4.32
C THR A 190 6.66 -10.50 -4.24
N GLY A 191 7.19 -9.99 -5.35
CA GLY A 191 7.45 -8.57 -5.52
C GLY A 191 6.13 -7.82 -5.73
N MET A 192 5.92 -6.76 -4.98
CA MET A 192 4.77 -5.86 -5.14
C MET A 192 5.31 -4.44 -5.32
N LEU A 193 4.90 -3.77 -6.39
CA LEU A 193 5.39 -2.44 -6.78
C LEU A 193 4.22 -1.48 -6.96
N TYR A 194 4.37 -0.28 -6.43
CA TYR A 194 3.57 0.89 -6.76
C TYR A 194 4.43 1.85 -7.57
N ASP A 195 4.09 2.08 -8.84
CA ASP A 195 4.74 3.09 -9.67
C ASP A 195 3.85 4.35 -9.69
N PRO A 196 4.33 5.51 -9.20
CA PRO A 196 3.55 6.73 -9.24
C PRO A 196 3.21 7.20 -10.66
N ALA A 197 3.98 6.79 -11.67
CA ALA A 197 3.70 7.13 -13.05
C ALA A 197 2.41 6.47 -13.57
N ASP A 198 2.10 5.26 -13.10
CA ASP A 198 0.88 4.54 -13.49
C ASP A 198 -0.38 5.10 -12.82
N HIS A 199 -0.20 5.91 -11.75
CA HIS A 199 -1.27 6.55 -10.98
C HIS A 199 -1.33 8.06 -11.18
N TYR A 200 -0.55 8.60 -12.11
CA TYR A 200 -0.53 10.01 -12.41
C TYR A 200 -1.67 10.37 -13.36
N GLU A 201 -2.65 11.09 -12.85
CA GLU A 201 -3.61 11.81 -13.68
C GLU A 201 -3.13 13.26 -13.84
N PRO A 202 -2.75 13.67 -15.07
CA PRO A 202 -2.42 15.07 -15.35
C PRO A 202 -3.57 15.98 -14.92
N GLU A 203 -3.27 17.10 -14.27
CA GLU A 203 -4.28 18.10 -13.89
C GLU A 203 -5.11 18.58 -15.09
N GLU A 204 -4.47 18.65 -16.25
CA GLU A 204 -5.14 18.97 -17.52
C GLU A 204 -6.20 17.93 -17.91
N THR A 205 -5.94 16.63 -17.64
CA THR A 205 -6.91 15.56 -17.92
C THR A 205 -8.10 15.67 -16.98
N LYS A 206 -7.89 15.96 -15.69
CA LYS A 206 -8.97 16.21 -14.73
C LYS A 206 -9.81 17.41 -15.14
N LYS A 207 -9.14 18.50 -15.52
CA LYS A 207 -9.80 19.73 -15.99
C LYS A 207 -10.57 19.48 -17.28
N TYR A 208 -9.99 18.75 -18.23
CA TYR A 208 -10.64 18.36 -19.46
C TYR A 208 -11.89 17.50 -19.19
N PHE A 209 -11.84 16.52 -18.29
CA PHE A 209 -13.00 15.71 -17.90
C PHE A 209 -14.07 16.54 -17.19
N GLU A 210 -13.69 17.44 -16.29
CA GLU A 210 -14.65 18.32 -15.60
C GLU A 210 -15.31 19.30 -16.60
N GLU A 211 -14.53 19.89 -17.51
CA GLU A 211 -15.05 20.81 -18.55
C GLU A 211 -15.91 20.11 -19.61
N ASN A 212 -15.63 18.83 -19.91
CA ASN A 212 -16.38 18.04 -20.89
C ASN A 212 -17.45 17.12 -20.27
N LYS A 213 -17.70 17.22 -18.98
CA LYS A 213 -18.75 16.48 -18.28
C LYS A 213 -20.11 16.66 -18.93
N THR A 214 -20.43 17.89 -19.38
CA THR A 214 -21.64 18.21 -20.17
C THR A 214 -21.65 17.53 -21.53
N GLY A 215 -20.50 17.30 -22.16
CA GLY A 215 -20.39 16.56 -23.42
C GLY A 215 -20.75 15.08 -23.25
N PHE A 216 -20.26 14.46 -22.16
CA PHE A 216 -20.59 13.08 -21.83
C PHE A 216 -22.05 12.92 -21.40
N GLU A 217 -22.59 13.87 -20.66
CA GLU A 217 -24.02 13.91 -20.32
C GLU A 217 -24.88 14.09 -21.55
N ARG A 218 -24.45 14.87 -22.57
CA ARG A 218 -25.12 14.94 -23.87
C ARG A 218 -25.09 13.59 -24.58
N LEU A 219 -23.98 12.87 -24.55
CA LEU A 219 -23.86 11.52 -25.13
C LEU A 219 -24.82 10.52 -24.43
N LEU A 220 -25.00 10.62 -23.15
CA LEU A 220 -25.97 9.81 -22.40
C LEU A 220 -27.42 10.17 -22.76
N ARG A 221 -27.72 11.45 -23.12
CA ARG A 221 -29.05 11.89 -23.63
C ARG A 221 -29.33 11.41 -25.05
N PHE A 222 -28.32 10.97 -25.83
CA PHE A 222 -28.55 10.30 -27.12
C PHE A 222 -29.45 9.08 -27.02
N LYS A 223 -29.55 8.48 -25.82
CA LYS A 223 -30.48 7.39 -25.52
C LYS A 223 -31.97 7.79 -25.73
N GLU A 224 -32.27 9.07 -25.70
CA GLU A 224 -33.63 9.62 -25.89
C GLU A 224 -33.90 10.17 -27.29
N TRP A 225 -32.88 10.16 -28.17
CA TRP A 225 -33.04 10.71 -29.52
C TRP A 225 -33.99 9.85 -30.34
N LYS A 226 -34.97 10.51 -30.96
CA LYS A 226 -35.99 9.90 -31.83
C LYS A 226 -35.40 9.01 -32.94
N LEU A 227 -34.17 9.28 -33.39
CA LEU A 227 -33.46 8.50 -34.42
C LEU A 227 -33.08 7.09 -33.99
N LEU A 228 -32.80 6.86 -32.71
CA LEU A 228 -32.42 5.54 -32.17
C LEU A 228 -33.63 4.77 -31.64
N ARG A 229 -34.78 5.41 -31.45
CA ARG A 229 -36.03 4.75 -31.06
C ARG A 229 -36.45 3.56 -31.96
N PRO A 230 -36.29 3.60 -33.31
CA PRO A 230 -36.60 2.42 -34.13
C PRO A 230 -35.76 1.19 -33.83
N PHE A 231 -34.48 1.41 -33.46
CA PHE A 231 -33.55 0.33 -33.15
C PHE A 231 -33.73 -0.23 -31.74
N LEU A 232 -34.30 0.57 -30.83
CA LEU A 232 -34.55 0.20 -29.45
C LEU A 232 -35.94 -0.42 -29.24
N LYS A 233 -36.85 -0.29 -30.21
CA LYS A 233 -38.25 -0.69 -30.09
C LYS A 233 -38.58 -2.09 -30.63
N LYS A 234 -37.60 -2.87 -31.06
CA LYS A 234 -37.80 -4.23 -31.56
C LYS A 234 -37.12 -5.27 -30.71
N SER A 235 -37.72 -5.60 -29.59
CA SER A 235 -37.76 -6.98 -29.08
C SER A 235 -38.82 -7.11 -27.98
N ASN A 236 -40.09 -7.15 -28.41
CA ASN A 236 -41.10 -7.89 -27.66
C ASN A 236 -40.82 -9.33 -27.97
N GLY A 237 -40.11 -10.01 -27.09
CA GLY A 237 -39.82 -11.43 -27.18
C GLY A 237 -38.29 -11.68 -27.14
N SER A 238 -37.84 -12.07 -25.95
CA SER A 238 -36.57 -12.72 -25.62
C SER A 238 -35.25 -11.91 -25.64
N LYS A 239 -34.76 -11.66 -24.47
CA LYS A 239 -33.34 -11.82 -24.01
C LYS A 239 -32.19 -10.98 -24.62
N SER A 240 -32.38 -9.91 -25.36
CA SER A 240 -31.25 -9.11 -25.87
C SER A 240 -31.10 -7.70 -25.25
N VAL A 241 -32.02 -7.29 -24.39
CA VAL A 241 -31.95 -5.98 -23.71
C VAL A 241 -30.89 -5.99 -22.58
N GLY A 242 -30.51 -7.18 -22.12
CA GLY A 242 -29.49 -7.34 -21.07
C GLY A 242 -28.08 -6.93 -21.48
N PHE A 243 -27.70 -7.09 -22.74
CA PHE A 243 -26.33 -6.83 -23.17
C PHE A 243 -26.01 -5.34 -23.24
N LEU A 244 -26.91 -4.54 -23.78
CA LEU A 244 -26.71 -3.09 -23.87
C LEU A 244 -26.89 -2.40 -22.51
N HIS A 245 -27.80 -2.89 -21.68
CA HIS A 245 -27.98 -2.37 -20.32
C HIS A 245 -26.79 -2.73 -19.42
N HIS A 246 -26.20 -3.92 -19.64
CA HIS A 246 -25.02 -4.35 -18.90
C HIS A 246 -23.77 -3.58 -19.32
N PHE A 247 -23.62 -3.27 -20.60
CA PHE A 247 -22.51 -2.47 -21.12
C PHE A 247 -22.54 -1.03 -20.61
N PHE A 248 -23.74 -0.39 -20.64
CA PHE A 248 -23.88 0.96 -20.11
C PHE A 248 -23.94 1.03 -18.58
N SER A 249 -24.42 -0.02 -17.91
CA SER A 249 -24.36 -0.13 -16.47
C SER A 249 -22.92 -0.33 -15.99
N HIS A 250 -22.10 -1.09 -16.71
CA HIS A 250 -20.67 -1.23 -16.42
C HIS A 250 -19.89 0.06 -16.68
N CYS A 251 -20.22 0.79 -17.75
CA CYS A 251 -19.58 2.09 -17.98
C CYS A 251 -20.06 3.19 -17.01
N ALA A 252 -21.30 3.11 -16.53
CA ALA A 252 -21.80 4.04 -15.51
C ALA A 252 -21.37 3.63 -14.08
N SER A 253 -21.11 2.35 -13.86
CA SER A 253 -20.55 1.83 -12.58
C SER A 253 -19.04 1.99 -12.49
N SER A 254 -18.36 2.38 -13.55
CA SER A 254 -16.96 2.86 -13.51
C SER A 254 -16.82 4.25 -12.85
N SER A 255 -17.87 4.80 -12.27
CA SER A 255 -17.77 5.72 -11.13
C SER A 255 -17.12 5.06 -9.89
N LEU A 256 -16.70 3.81 -9.99
CA LEU A 256 -15.78 3.10 -9.08
C LEU A 256 -14.34 3.65 -9.15
N PHE A 257 -14.04 4.59 -10.03
CA PHE A 257 -12.82 5.41 -9.99
C PHE A 257 -12.95 6.64 -9.07
N ARG A 258 -13.99 6.71 -8.25
CA ARG A 258 -14.15 7.76 -7.25
C ARG A 258 -14.17 7.18 -5.86
N SER A 259 -13.18 6.56 -5.42
CA SER A 259 -12.87 6.31 -4.00
C SER A 259 -12.00 5.07 -3.89
N ILE A 260 -10.76 5.21 -4.19
CA ILE A 260 -9.69 4.54 -3.46
C ILE A 260 -8.50 5.49 -3.46
#